data_181d23b0c206bdc57e4a8061ad8d9842
#
_entry.id   181d23b0c206bdc57e4a8061ad8d9842
#
_cell.length_a   1.000
_cell.length_b   1.000
_cell.length_c   1.000
_cell.angle_alpha   90.00
_cell.angle_beta   90.00
_cell.angle_gamma   90.00
#
_symmetry.space_group_name_H-M   'P 1'
#
loop_
_entity.id
_entity.type
_entity.pdbx_description
1 polymer ?
#
loop_
_entity_poly.entity_id
_entity_poly.type
_entity_poly.pdbx_seq_one_letter_code
_entity_poly.pdbx_strand_id
1 'polypeptide(L)'
;MPAVHAGVDPLDPAAGAAKGFEAFYVREYQAVVRLAYALSGSRLAAEDIAQDAFLRAFRDWDHIRQPSAWVRKVTVRRAGRTVQRRLLEARALTRLLNGRGPAVAELPEEDAEVWRAVRALPRRQSQVIALRYVADASVAEIAQALGLAEGTVKAQLHRGRQALAVRLATSGEADRD
;
A
#
# COMPACT_ATOMS: atom_id res chain seq x y z
N MET A 1 -32.65 -36.93 21.02
CA MET A 1 -31.43 -36.26 20.55
C MET A 1 -31.63 -34.78 20.71
N PRO A 2 -31.04 -34.11 21.71
CA PRO A 2 -31.13 -32.66 21.83
C PRO A 2 -30.09 -32.00 20.94
N ALA A 3 -30.53 -31.03 20.11
CA ALA A 3 -29.68 -30.17 19.30
C ALA A 3 -28.85 -29.27 20.24
N VAL A 4 -27.53 -29.38 20.17
CA VAL A 4 -26.59 -28.49 20.84
C VAL A 4 -26.54 -27.19 20.03
N HIS A 5 -27.38 -26.21 20.39
CA HIS A 5 -27.14 -24.82 20.05
C HIS A 5 -25.93 -24.35 20.88
N ALA A 6 -24.75 -24.32 20.27
CA ALA A 6 -23.64 -23.57 20.82
C ALA A 6 -24.01 -22.09 20.76
N GLY A 7 -24.66 -21.59 21.81
CA GLY A 7 -24.91 -20.17 22.02
C GLY A 7 -23.56 -19.49 22.20
N VAL A 8 -23.24 -18.59 21.28
CA VAL A 8 -22.11 -17.66 21.43
C VAL A 8 -22.44 -16.77 22.61
N ASP A 9 -21.66 -16.86 23.69
CA ASP A 9 -21.79 -16.02 24.87
C ASP A 9 -21.54 -14.56 24.46
N PRO A 10 -22.52 -13.65 24.59
CA PRO A 10 -22.33 -12.24 24.19
C PRO A 10 -21.27 -11.49 25.02
N LEU A 11 -20.77 -12.11 26.10
CA LEU A 11 -19.74 -11.56 26.98
C LEU A 11 -18.35 -12.18 26.74
N ASP A 12 -18.18 -13.04 25.74
CA ASP A 12 -16.86 -13.56 25.36
C ASP A 12 -16.00 -12.45 24.75
N PRO A 13 -14.92 -12.00 25.43
CA PRO A 13 -14.05 -10.94 24.92
C PRO A 13 -13.38 -11.33 23.59
N ALA A 14 -13.13 -12.61 23.35
CA ALA A 14 -12.58 -13.10 22.09
C ALA A 14 -13.59 -12.96 20.95
N ALA A 15 -14.88 -13.21 21.19
CA ALA A 15 -15.94 -12.99 20.21
C ALA A 15 -16.16 -11.49 19.92
N GLY A 16 -16.01 -10.63 20.93
CA GLY A 16 -16.06 -9.17 20.77
C GLY A 16 -14.88 -8.62 19.94
N ALA A 17 -13.67 -9.08 20.21
CA ALA A 17 -12.47 -8.72 19.46
C ALA A 17 -12.55 -9.19 17.99
N ALA A 18 -13.03 -10.41 17.76
CA ALA A 18 -13.23 -10.95 16.42
C ALA A 18 -14.23 -10.13 15.60
N LYS A 19 -15.38 -9.74 16.17
CA LYS A 19 -16.37 -8.87 15.53
C LYS A 19 -15.82 -7.47 15.24
N GLY A 20 -15.04 -6.91 16.15
CA GLY A 20 -14.38 -5.62 15.97
C GLY A 20 -13.35 -5.65 14.80
N PHE A 21 -12.58 -6.72 14.72
CA PHE A 21 -11.65 -6.93 13.60
C PHE A 21 -12.39 -7.14 12.27
N GLU A 22 -13.45 -7.93 12.24
CA GLU A 22 -14.23 -8.19 11.02
C GLU A 22 -14.79 -6.89 10.42
N ALA A 23 -15.44 -6.06 11.25
CA ALA A 23 -15.96 -4.77 10.83
C ALA A 23 -14.83 -3.83 10.30
N PHE A 24 -13.68 -3.84 10.96
CA PHE A 24 -12.50 -3.11 10.53
C PHE A 24 -11.98 -3.64 9.20
N TYR A 25 -11.84 -4.94 9.02
CA TYR A 25 -11.39 -5.58 7.80
C TYR A 25 -12.26 -5.21 6.60
N VAL A 26 -13.58 -5.39 6.72
CA VAL A 26 -14.53 -5.07 5.64
C VAL A 26 -14.42 -3.59 5.24
N ARG A 27 -14.29 -2.68 6.20
CA ARG A 27 -14.19 -1.25 5.93
C ARG A 27 -12.89 -0.84 5.26
N GLU A 28 -11.76 -1.37 5.69
CA GLU A 28 -10.43 -0.89 5.29
C GLU A 28 -9.81 -1.69 4.13
N TYR A 29 -10.27 -2.93 3.86
CA TYR A 29 -9.59 -3.84 2.94
C TYR A 29 -9.35 -3.23 1.56
N GLN A 30 -10.38 -2.66 0.93
CA GLN A 30 -10.27 -2.09 -0.40
C GLN A 30 -9.31 -0.88 -0.44
N ALA A 31 -9.31 -0.05 0.60
CA ALA A 31 -8.39 1.09 0.69
C ALA A 31 -6.93 0.62 0.84
N VAL A 32 -6.71 -0.44 1.60
CA VAL A 32 -5.38 -1.04 1.79
C VAL A 32 -4.88 -1.71 0.51
N VAL A 33 -5.75 -2.43 -0.21
CA VAL A 33 -5.41 -3.02 -1.53
C VAL A 33 -5.04 -1.92 -2.53
N ARG A 34 -5.82 -0.83 -2.62
CA ARG A 34 -5.50 0.30 -3.50
C ARG A 34 -4.15 0.92 -3.16
N LEU A 35 -3.85 1.13 -1.87
CA LEU A 35 -2.56 1.66 -1.42
C LEU A 35 -1.40 0.72 -1.79
N ALA A 36 -1.57 -0.58 -1.55
CA ALA A 36 -0.59 -1.59 -1.91
C ALA A 36 -0.35 -1.64 -3.42
N TYR A 37 -1.41 -1.51 -4.21
CA TYR A 37 -1.36 -1.51 -5.66
C TYR A 37 -0.67 -0.26 -6.24
N ALA A 38 -1.03 0.93 -5.75
CA ALA A 38 -0.36 2.17 -6.14
C ALA A 38 1.17 2.07 -5.98
N LEU A 39 1.63 1.38 -4.92
CA LEU A 39 3.05 1.21 -4.63
C LEU A 39 3.70 0.02 -5.35
N SER A 40 2.99 -1.10 -5.52
CA SER A 40 3.55 -2.34 -6.08
C SER A 40 3.41 -2.44 -7.60
N GLY A 41 2.37 -1.82 -8.16
CA GLY A 41 2.02 -1.89 -9.57
C GLY A 41 1.53 -3.27 -10.03
N SER A 42 1.14 -4.15 -9.12
CA SER A 42 0.68 -5.51 -9.42
C SER A 42 -0.48 -5.87 -8.51
N ARG A 43 -1.61 -6.26 -9.09
CA ARG A 43 -2.82 -6.64 -8.35
C ARG A 43 -2.54 -7.81 -7.42
N LEU A 44 -1.93 -8.87 -7.93
CA LEU A 44 -1.56 -10.03 -7.13
C LEU A 44 -0.67 -9.67 -5.94
N ALA A 45 0.36 -8.84 -6.18
CA ALA A 45 1.21 -8.38 -5.07
C ALA A 45 0.47 -7.47 -4.09
N ALA A 46 -0.49 -6.68 -4.55
CA ALA A 46 -1.29 -5.80 -3.68
C ALA A 46 -2.19 -6.61 -2.76
N GLU A 47 -2.86 -7.63 -3.29
CA GLU A 47 -3.69 -8.56 -2.52
C GLU A 47 -2.85 -9.32 -1.48
N ASP A 48 -1.68 -9.86 -1.86
CA ASP A 48 -0.75 -10.52 -0.93
C ASP A 48 -0.27 -9.58 0.19
N ILE A 49 0.07 -8.34 -0.16
CA ILE A 49 0.52 -7.34 0.80
C ILE A 49 -0.60 -6.97 1.76
N ALA A 50 -1.83 -6.80 1.25
CA ALA A 50 -2.99 -6.48 2.06
C ALA A 50 -3.33 -7.64 3.01
N GLN A 51 -3.40 -8.87 2.50
CA GLN A 51 -3.65 -10.07 3.33
C GLN A 51 -2.61 -10.22 4.44
N ASP A 52 -1.32 -10.09 4.15
CA ASP A 52 -0.26 -10.15 5.17
C ASP A 52 -0.40 -9.02 6.20
N ALA A 53 -0.79 -7.82 5.79
CA ALA A 53 -1.01 -6.70 6.71
C ALA A 53 -2.20 -6.98 7.66
N PHE A 54 -3.31 -7.50 7.14
CA PHE A 54 -4.48 -7.84 7.96
C PHE A 54 -4.27 -9.07 8.82
N LEU A 55 -3.56 -10.10 8.36
CA LEU A 55 -3.20 -11.25 9.18
C LEU A 55 -2.37 -10.84 10.41
N ARG A 56 -1.45 -9.90 10.24
CA ARG A 56 -0.67 -9.34 11.35
C ARG A 56 -1.55 -8.49 12.27
N ALA A 57 -2.44 -7.66 11.69
CA ALA A 57 -3.38 -6.87 12.47
C ALA A 57 -4.29 -7.77 13.30
N PHE A 58 -4.74 -8.90 12.77
CA PHE A 58 -5.55 -9.87 13.50
C PHE A 58 -4.80 -10.49 14.70
N ARG A 59 -3.53 -10.87 14.47
CA ARG A 59 -2.71 -11.46 15.55
C ARG A 59 -2.43 -10.49 16.69
N ASP A 60 -2.27 -9.21 16.37
CA ASP A 60 -1.89 -8.17 17.33
C ASP A 60 -3.08 -7.27 17.70
N TRP A 61 -4.34 -7.67 17.37
CA TRP A 61 -5.52 -6.81 17.39
C TRP A 61 -5.73 -6.09 18.71
N ASP A 62 -5.65 -6.80 19.82
CA ASP A 62 -5.88 -6.25 21.16
C ASP A 62 -4.80 -5.25 21.61
N HIS A 63 -3.66 -5.24 20.93
CA HIS A 63 -2.53 -4.34 21.22
C HIS A 63 -2.46 -3.14 20.27
N ILE A 64 -3.31 -3.10 19.23
CA ILE A 64 -3.29 -2.02 18.24
C ILE A 64 -4.24 -0.91 18.62
N ARG A 65 -3.70 0.23 19.07
CA ARG A 65 -4.52 1.40 19.45
C ARG A 65 -5.14 2.14 18.25
N GLN A 66 -4.48 2.13 17.10
CA GLN A 66 -4.91 2.84 15.89
C GLN A 66 -4.82 1.90 14.66
N PRO A 67 -5.82 1.00 14.47
CA PRO A 67 -5.76 -0.05 13.47
C PRO A 67 -5.55 0.46 12.03
N SER A 68 -6.24 1.51 11.61
CA SER A 68 -6.12 2.07 10.26
C SER A 68 -4.70 2.62 9.98
N ALA A 69 -4.12 3.38 10.90
CA ALA A 69 -2.76 3.90 10.78
C ALA A 69 -1.73 2.77 10.79
N TRP A 70 -1.95 1.77 11.65
CA TRP A 70 -1.07 0.62 11.79
C TRP A 70 -1.04 -0.23 10.51
N VAL A 71 -2.22 -0.58 9.94
CA VAL A 71 -2.27 -1.40 8.73
C VAL A 71 -1.68 -0.66 7.52
N ARG A 72 -1.92 0.65 7.38
CA ARG A 72 -1.29 1.49 6.35
C ARG A 72 0.24 1.47 6.47
N LYS A 73 0.77 1.60 7.68
CA LYS A 73 2.22 1.52 7.96
C LYS A 73 2.81 0.17 7.54
N VAL A 74 2.16 -0.95 7.88
CA VAL A 74 2.61 -2.29 7.48
C VAL A 74 2.58 -2.43 5.96
N THR A 75 1.48 -2.02 5.32
CA THR A 75 1.30 -2.04 3.87
C THR A 75 2.42 -1.31 3.12
N VAL A 76 2.70 -0.07 3.51
CA VAL A 76 3.75 0.74 2.86
C VAL A 76 5.15 0.14 3.04
N ARG A 77 5.44 -0.39 4.24
CA ARG A 77 6.73 -1.07 4.51
C ARG A 77 6.88 -2.34 3.68
N ARG A 78 5.80 -3.09 3.55
CA ARG A 78 5.77 -4.36 2.81
C ARG A 78 5.89 -4.12 1.30
N ALA A 79 5.09 -3.21 0.75
CA ALA A 79 5.16 -2.82 -0.66
C ALA A 79 6.57 -2.37 -1.06
N GLY A 80 7.23 -1.56 -0.23
CA GLY A 80 8.59 -1.13 -0.49
C GLY A 80 9.62 -2.27 -0.56
N ARG A 81 9.46 -3.32 0.24
CA ARG A 81 10.33 -4.51 0.19
C ARG A 81 10.05 -5.37 -1.05
N THR A 82 8.79 -5.55 -1.39
CA THR A 82 8.36 -6.34 -2.56
C THR A 82 8.86 -5.71 -3.85
N VAL A 83 8.72 -4.39 -4.01
CA VAL A 83 9.24 -3.66 -5.17
C VAL A 83 10.77 -3.77 -5.26
N GLN A 84 11.47 -3.59 -4.14
CA GLN A 84 12.94 -3.68 -4.12
C GLN A 84 13.41 -5.08 -4.51
N ARG A 85 12.76 -6.14 -4.01
CA ARG A 85 13.07 -7.52 -4.38
C ARG A 85 12.84 -7.77 -5.87
N ARG A 86 11.69 -7.35 -6.42
CA ARG A 86 11.40 -7.49 -7.85
C ARG A 86 12.37 -6.73 -8.74
N LEU A 87 12.80 -5.53 -8.34
CA LEU A 87 13.82 -4.78 -9.06
C LEU A 87 15.18 -5.50 -9.07
N LEU A 88 15.56 -6.12 -7.95
CA LEU A 88 16.80 -6.92 -7.88
C LEU A 88 16.68 -8.18 -8.74
N GLU A 89 15.56 -8.91 -8.66
CA GLU A 89 15.27 -10.08 -9.49
C GLU A 89 15.25 -9.73 -10.98
N ALA A 90 14.58 -8.63 -11.37
CA ALA A 90 14.55 -8.15 -12.76
C ALA A 90 15.94 -7.76 -13.26
N ARG A 91 16.75 -7.07 -12.44
CA ARG A 91 18.14 -6.72 -12.79
C ARG A 91 19.01 -7.96 -12.94
N ALA A 92 18.84 -8.98 -12.08
CA ALA A 92 19.54 -10.24 -12.20
C ALA A 92 19.13 -10.98 -13.49
N LEU A 93 17.83 -11.03 -13.78
CA LEU A 93 17.28 -11.66 -14.98
C LEU A 93 17.70 -10.93 -16.28
N THR A 94 17.69 -9.60 -16.29
CA THR A 94 18.13 -8.80 -17.44
C THR A 94 19.62 -9.02 -17.73
N ARG A 95 20.43 -9.20 -16.70
CA ARG A 95 21.86 -9.57 -16.89
C ARG A 95 22.04 -10.96 -17.50
N LEU A 96 21.08 -11.87 -17.26
CA LEU A 96 21.16 -13.25 -17.76
C LEU A 96 20.51 -13.45 -19.14
N LEU A 97 19.47 -12.67 -19.47
CA LEU A 97 18.58 -12.98 -20.60
C LEU A 97 18.51 -11.89 -21.69
N ASN A 98 19.28 -10.80 -21.62
CA ASN A 98 19.20 -9.71 -22.64
C ASN A 98 17.78 -9.41 -23.16
N GLY A 99 16.74 -9.49 -22.31
CA GLY A 99 15.35 -9.48 -22.73
C GLY A 99 14.40 -8.71 -21.82
N ARG A 100 13.33 -8.22 -22.42
CA ARG A 100 12.23 -7.46 -21.82
C ARG A 100 11.74 -8.07 -20.51
N GLY A 101 11.66 -7.23 -19.45
CA GLY A 101 11.08 -7.62 -18.17
C GLY A 101 9.57 -7.94 -18.28
N PRO A 102 9.00 -8.69 -17.32
CA PRO A 102 7.60 -9.10 -17.33
C PRO A 102 6.66 -7.89 -17.32
N ALA A 103 5.63 -7.92 -18.16
CA ALA A 103 4.58 -6.93 -18.23
C ALA A 103 3.85 -6.82 -16.88
N VAL A 104 3.62 -5.59 -16.43
CA VAL A 104 2.89 -5.29 -15.19
C VAL A 104 1.40 -5.27 -15.53
N ALA A 105 0.60 -6.04 -14.81
CA ALA A 105 -0.86 -6.07 -14.96
C ALA A 105 -1.49 -4.69 -14.67
N GLU A 106 -2.47 -4.34 -15.47
CA GLU A 106 -3.03 -3.01 -15.71
C GLU A 106 -3.82 -2.43 -14.52
N LEU A 107 -3.59 -1.14 -14.27
CA LEU A 107 -4.50 -0.21 -13.57
C LEU A 107 -5.65 0.16 -14.51
N PRO A 108 -6.77 0.73 -14.03
CA PRO A 108 -7.66 1.49 -14.89
C PRO A 108 -6.83 2.47 -15.72
N GLU A 109 -7.02 2.48 -17.03
CA GLU A 109 -6.12 3.16 -17.98
C GLU A 109 -5.89 4.64 -17.66
N GLU A 110 -6.90 5.32 -17.11
CA GLU A 110 -6.84 6.75 -16.76
C GLU A 110 -5.82 7.09 -15.66
N ASP A 111 -5.52 6.16 -14.73
CA ASP A 111 -4.58 6.40 -13.62
C ASP A 111 -3.24 5.66 -13.79
N ALA A 112 -3.14 4.75 -14.77
CA ALA A 112 -1.99 3.85 -14.90
C ALA A 112 -0.67 4.60 -15.11
N GLU A 113 -0.69 5.68 -15.89
CA GLU A 113 0.48 6.50 -16.18
C GLU A 113 0.95 7.26 -14.94
N VAL A 114 0.01 7.91 -14.23
CA VAL A 114 0.32 8.65 -13.00
C VAL A 114 0.96 7.74 -11.96
N TRP A 115 0.39 6.57 -11.73
CA TRP A 115 0.94 5.63 -10.74
C TRP A 115 2.23 4.96 -11.21
N ARG A 116 2.45 4.82 -12.51
CA ARG A 116 3.74 4.42 -13.07
C ARG A 116 4.79 5.48 -12.76
N ALA A 117 4.48 6.76 -12.98
CA ALA A 117 5.36 7.88 -12.66
C ALA A 117 5.63 7.96 -11.14
N VAL A 118 4.62 7.76 -10.28
CA VAL A 118 4.79 7.69 -8.82
C VAL A 118 5.74 6.57 -8.41
N ARG A 119 5.61 5.38 -8.97
CA ARG A 119 6.50 4.25 -8.67
C ARG A 119 7.94 4.47 -9.13
N ALA A 120 8.14 5.30 -10.13
CA ALA A 120 9.47 5.70 -10.61
C ALA A 120 10.16 6.76 -9.73
N LEU A 121 9.46 7.35 -8.77
CA LEU A 121 10.05 8.29 -7.80
C LEU A 121 10.97 7.55 -6.80
N PRO A 122 11.91 8.27 -6.18
CA PRO A 122 12.62 7.76 -5.02
C PRO A 122 11.64 7.22 -3.97
N ARG A 123 11.97 6.08 -3.36
CA ARG A 123 11.08 5.33 -2.46
C ARG A 123 10.31 6.19 -1.44
N ARG A 124 10.98 7.16 -0.79
CA ARG A 124 10.33 8.01 0.20
C ARG A 124 9.30 8.96 -0.41
N GLN A 125 9.58 9.49 -1.59
CA GLN A 125 8.64 10.34 -2.33
C GLN A 125 7.42 9.54 -2.77
N SER A 126 7.62 8.37 -3.37
CA SER A 126 6.54 7.46 -3.75
C SER A 126 5.64 7.10 -2.55
N GLN A 127 6.23 6.76 -1.40
CA GLN A 127 5.49 6.42 -0.18
C GLN A 127 4.64 7.58 0.35
N VAL A 128 5.19 8.79 0.43
CA VAL A 128 4.44 9.95 0.93
C VAL A 128 3.34 10.37 -0.03
N ILE A 129 3.57 10.30 -1.35
CA ILE A 129 2.56 10.55 -2.37
C ILE A 129 1.42 9.53 -2.27
N ALA A 130 1.71 8.24 -2.22
CA ALA A 130 0.69 7.21 -2.11
C ALA A 130 -0.14 7.33 -0.82
N LEU A 131 0.49 7.57 0.33
CA LEU A 131 -0.23 7.80 1.59
C LEU A 131 -1.12 9.05 1.53
N ARG A 132 -0.65 10.13 0.91
CA ARG A 132 -1.40 11.38 0.83
C ARG A 132 -2.62 11.27 -0.09
N TYR A 133 -2.46 10.66 -1.28
CA TYR A 133 -3.47 10.71 -2.33
C TYR A 133 -4.32 9.45 -2.48
N VAL A 134 -3.85 8.29 -2.02
CA VAL A 134 -4.64 7.04 -2.04
C VAL A 134 -5.29 6.77 -0.69
N ALA A 135 -4.54 6.99 0.39
CA ALA A 135 -5.02 6.73 1.74
C ALA A 135 -5.55 7.98 2.46
N ASP A 136 -5.56 9.12 1.78
CA ASP A 136 -5.97 10.44 2.28
C ASP A 136 -5.40 10.80 3.65
N ALA A 137 -4.16 10.36 3.91
CA ALA A 137 -3.50 10.55 5.18
C ALA A 137 -3.01 12.01 5.34
N SER A 138 -3.17 12.55 6.54
CA SER A 138 -2.60 13.84 6.94
C SER A 138 -1.07 13.77 7.03
N VAL A 139 -0.40 14.91 7.05
CA VAL A 139 1.06 14.98 7.22
C VAL A 139 1.52 14.31 8.52
N ALA A 140 0.76 14.50 9.61
CA ALA A 140 1.04 13.89 10.90
C ALA A 140 0.93 12.35 10.85
N GLU A 141 -0.12 11.82 10.23
CA GLU A 141 -0.31 10.37 10.05
C GLU A 141 0.78 9.75 9.16
N ILE A 142 1.18 10.45 8.09
CA ILE A 142 2.30 10.02 7.23
C ILE A 142 3.61 10.00 8.01
N ALA A 143 3.88 11.04 8.81
CA ALA A 143 5.05 11.14 9.67
C ALA A 143 5.12 9.94 10.63
N GLN A 144 4.02 9.65 11.33
CA GLN A 144 3.89 8.50 12.23
C GLN A 144 4.07 7.17 11.50
N ALA A 145 3.42 6.98 10.34
CA ALA A 145 3.48 5.74 9.58
C ALA A 145 4.89 5.43 9.07
N LEU A 146 5.63 6.45 8.63
CA LEU A 146 6.96 6.30 8.05
C LEU A 146 8.10 6.46 9.06
N GLY A 147 7.81 6.93 10.29
CA GLY A 147 8.81 7.26 11.31
C GLY A 147 9.68 8.45 10.88
N LEU A 148 9.04 9.51 10.38
CA LEU A 148 9.69 10.73 9.90
C LEU A 148 9.18 11.94 10.68
N ALA A 149 9.95 13.03 10.69
CA ALA A 149 9.45 14.33 11.13
C ALA A 149 8.48 14.92 10.09
N GLU A 150 7.46 15.67 10.54
CA GLU A 150 6.47 16.30 9.62
C GLU A 150 7.13 17.23 8.60
N GLY A 151 8.17 17.98 8.99
CA GLY A 151 8.94 18.80 8.07
C GLY A 151 9.58 17.98 6.95
N THR A 152 10.06 16.78 7.26
CA THR A 152 10.59 15.84 6.26
C THR A 152 9.49 15.35 5.32
N VAL A 153 8.30 15.03 5.86
CA VAL A 153 7.14 14.62 5.03
C VAL A 153 6.75 15.73 4.06
N LYS A 154 6.63 16.99 4.54
CA LYS A 154 6.32 18.16 3.72
C LYS A 154 7.36 18.35 2.59
N ALA A 155 8.64 18.22 2.91
CA ALA A 155 9.72 18.32 1.93
C ALA A 155 9.67 17.19 0.89
N GLN A 156 9.40 15.94 1.30
CA GLN A 156 9.26 14.81 0.38
C GLN A 156 8.01 14.94 -0.50
N LEU A 157 6.88 15.42 0.03
CA LEU A 157 5.68 15.71 -0.75
C LEU A 157 5.95 16.78 -1.82
N HIS A 158 6.63 17.87 -1.43
CA HIS A 158 6.96 18.95 -2.36
C HIS A 158 7.85 18.44 -3.51
N ARG A 159 8.96 17.76 -3.19
CA ARG A 159 9.88 17.18 -4.20
C ARG A 159 9.18 16.14 -5.07
N GLY A 160 8.34 15.28 -4.47
CA GLY A 160 7.59 14.27 -5.20
C GLY A 160 6.62 14.88 -6.22
N ARG A 161 5.90 15.94 -5.84
CA ARG A 161 5.01 16.68 -6.76
C ARG A 161 5.77 17.33 -7.91
N GLN A 162 6.90 17.99 -7.63
CA GLN A 162 7.73 18.59 -8.66
C GLN A 162 8.24 17.55 -9.65
N ALA A 163 8.75 16.42 -9.14
CA ALA A 163 9.26 15.35 -9.99
C ALA A 163 8.15 14.69 -10.83
N LEU A 164 6.93 14.58 -10.30
CA LEU A 164 5.77 14.09 -11.05
C LEU A 164 5.36 15.07 -12.14
N ALA A 165 5.30 16.36 -11.85
CA ALA A 165 4.93 17.38 -12.85
C ALA A 165 5.87 17.33 -14.06
N VAL A 166 7.19 17.24 -13.83
CA VAL A 166 8.17 17.10 -14.90
C VAL A 166 7.97 15.82 -15.72
N ARG A 167 7.77 14.66 -15.04
CA ARG A 167 7.62 13.38 -15.72
C ARG A 167 6.35 13.30 -16.57
N LEU A 168 5.22 13.79 -16.04
CA LEU A 168 3.94 13.75 -16.74
C LEU A 168 3.91 14.74 -17.93
N ALA A 169 4.58 15.89 -17.81
CA ALA A 169 4.75 16.80 -18.94
C ALA A 169 5.53 16.16 -20.10
N THR A 170 6.61 15.43 -19.78
CA THR A 170 7.45 14.76 -20.79
C THR A 170 6.71 13.58 -21.45
N SER A 171 5.87 12.85 -20.71
CA SER A 171 5.07 11.76 -21.29
C SER A 171 3.97 12.26 -22.23
N GLY A 172 3.31 13.37 -21.88
CA GLY A 172 2.27 13.98 -22.72
C GLY A 172 2.78 14.63 -24.02
N GLU A 173 4.07 14.89 -24.14
CA GLU A 173 4.71 15.34 -25.39
C GLU A 173 5.05 14.16 -26.30
N ALA A 174 5.44 13.01 -25.73
CA ALA A 174 5.78 11.81 -26.49
C ALA A 174 4.57 11.11 -27.14
N ASP A 175 3.36 11.32 -26.62
CA ASP A 175 2.11 10.75 -27.17
C ASP A 175 1.47 11.63 -28.27
N ARG A 176 2.06 12.79 -28.57
CA ARG A 176 1.54 13.74 -29.60
C ARG A 176 2.32 13.74 -30.91
N ASP A 177 3.41 13.02 -30.99
CA ASP A 177 4.24 12.82 -32.21
C ASP A 177 3.96 11.44 -32.81
#